data_4cda5faced5ca31e892d5195ed98af55
#
_entry.id   4cda5faced5ca31e892d5195ed98af55
#
_cell.length_a   1.000
_cell.length_b   1.000
_cell.length_c   1.000
_cell.angle_alpha   90.00
_cell.angle_beta   90.00
_cell.angle_gamma   90.00
#
_symmetry.space_group_name_H-M   'P 1'
#
loop_
_entity.id
_entity.type
_entity.pdbx_description
1 polymer ?
#
loop_
_entity_poly.entity_id
_entity_poly.type
_entity_poly.pdbx_seq_one_letter_code
_entity_poly.pdbx_strand_id
1 'polypeptide(L)'
;MSLADTLLRPIMFAGHQMLKAGWFVRRPRTFGAHAFALTPDRKLILVRLRYASGWRLPGGGHGAAEDPREAALRELREEIGLISHGRIRLACELKQSVHFKQDLASLIIVEDVRYRPRWSWEVERIIEASLDHLPEGLAPITRKWIEIISARL
;
A
#
# COMPACT_ATOMS: atom_id res chain seq x y z
N MET A 1 -0.47 -16.66 14.93
CA MET A 1 0.71 -15.79 14.74
C MET A 1 1.93 -16.69 14.80
N SER A 2 2.78 -16.70 13.76
CA SER A 2 3.94 -17.58 13.77
C SER A 2 5.07 -17.00 14.64
N LEU A 3 6.00 -17.85 15.11
CA LEU A 3 7.20 -17.41 15.84
C LEU A 3 8.01 -16.37 15.02
N ALA A 4 8.01 -16.51 13.70
CA ALA A 4 8.64 -15.54 12.79
C ALA A 4 7.98 -14.15 12.87
N ASP A 5 6.66 -14.08 13.00
CA ASP A 5 5.93 -12.81 13.14
C ASP A 5 6.28 -12.10 14.44
N THR A 6 6.46 -12.85 15.51
CA THR A 6 6.77 -12.31 16.84
C THR A 6 8.18 -11.71 16.90
N LEU A 7 9.15 -12.30 16.19
CA LEU A 7 10.54 -11.85 16.18
C LEU A 7 10.79 -10.74 15.14
N LEU A 8 10.16 -10.83 13.96
CA LEU A 8 10.37 -9.86 12.88
C LEU A 8 9.69 -8.52 13.15
N ARG A 9 8.54 -8.51 13.78
CA ARG A 9 7.78 -7.29 14.07
C ARG A 9 8.60 -6.22 14.82
N PRO A 10 9.23 -6.52 15.97
CA PRO A 10 10.01 -5.51 16.69
C PRO A 10 11.25 -5.05 15.92
N ILE A 11 11.90 -5.93 15.18
CA ILE A 11 13.09 -5.59 14.39
C ILE A 11 12.73 -4.65 13.23
N MET A 12 11.67 -4.96 12.50
CA MET A 12 11.19 -4.12 11.40
C MET A 12 10.65 -2.77 11.91
N PHE A 13 9.99 -2.77 13.07
CA PHE A 13 9.52 -1.53 13.70
C PHE A 13 10.70 -0.63 14.11
N ALA A 14 11.72 -1.18 14.74
CA ALA A 14 12.91 -0.44 15.11
C ALA A 14 13.65 0.13 13.89
N GLY A 15 13.84 -0.67 12.85
CA GLY A 15 14.42 -0.24 11.58
C GLY A 15 13.64 0.91 10.93
N HIS A 16 12.31 0.83 10.94
CA HIS A 16 11.45 1.89 10.42
C HIS A 16 11.56 3.19 11.22
N GLN A 17 11.68 3.12 12.54
CA GLN A 17 11.89 4.29 13.39
C GLN A 17 13.25 4.97 13.15
N MET A 18 14.31 4.18 12.92
CA MET A 18 15.62 4.73 12.57
C MET A 18 15.60 5.45 11.21
N LEU A 19 14.90 4.88 10.22
CA LEU A 19 14.68 5.53 8.93
C LEU A 19 13.93 6.86 9.07
N LYS A 20 12.88 6.91 9.90
CA LYS A 20 12.14 8.15 10.20
C LYS A 20 13.03 9.25 10.77
N ALA A 21 13.93 8.91 11.67
CA ALA A 21 14.88 9.86 12.24
C ALA A 21 15.81 10.43 11.17
N GLY A 22 16.32 9.60 10.25
CA GLY A 22 17.13 10.05 9.12
C GLY A 22 16.34 10.97 8.16
N TRP A 23 15.07 10.72 7.97
CA TRP A 23 14.20 11.55 7.13
C TRP A 23 13.87 12.91 7.75
N PHE A 24 13.78 12.98 9.06
CA PHE A 24 13.62 14.26 9.76
C PHE A 24 14.77 15.23 9.44
N VAL A 25 16.01 14.73 9.39
CA VAL A 25 17.19 15.53 9.11
C VAL A 25 17.29 15.94 7.64
N ARG A 26 16.97 15.05 6.70
CA ARG A 26 17.16 15.24 5.25
C ARG A 26 15.93 15.72 4.50
N ARG A 27 14.73 15.54 5.05
CA ARG A 27 13.44 15.85 4.40
C ARG A 27 13.41 15.50 2.90
N PRO A 28 13.74 14.27 2.50
CA PRO A 28 13.84 13.90 1.10
C PRO A 28 12.47 13.97 0.41
N ARG A 29 12.47 14.29 -0.88
CA ARG A 29 11.31 14.06 -1.73
C ARG A 29 11.21 12.57 -2.01
N THR A 30 10.03 11.99 -1.83
CA THR A 30 9.76 10.58 -2.11
C THR A 30 8.56 10.45 -3.02
N PHE A 31 8.54 9.34 -3.76
CA PHE A 31 7.44 8.97 -4.64
C PHE A 31 6.87 7.66 -4.17
N GLY A 32 5.56 7.59 -4.03
CA GLY A 32 4.85 6.39 -3.66
C GLY A 32 3.75 6.05 -4.68
N ALA A 33 3.57 4.77 -4.96
CA ALA A 33 2.48 4.27 -5.78
C ALA A 33 1.65 3.29 -4.95
N HIS A 34 0.36 3.55 -4.84
CA HIS A 34 -0.58 2.75 -4.05
C HIS A 34 -1.72 2.26 -4.93
N ALA A 35 -1.97 0.96 -4.87
CA ALA A 35 -2.94 0.29 -5.70
C ALA A 35 -4.32 0.22 -5.01
N PHE A 36 -5.31 0.87 -5.58
CA PHE A 36 -6.71 0.60 -5.32
C PHE A 36 -7.11 -0.61 -6.17
N ALA A 37 -6.76 -1.79 -5.66
CA ALA A 37 -6.89 -3.05 -6.36
C ALA A 37 -8.24 -3.69 -6.08
N LEU A 38 -9.01 -3.91 -7.14
CA LEU A 38 -10.34 -4.52 -7.08
C LEU A 38 -10.29 -5.92 -7.67
N THR A 39 -10.84 -6.88 -6.93
CA THR A 39 -11.09 -8.24 -7.44
C THR A 39 -12.16 -8.22 -8.54
N PRO A 40 -12.33 -9.31 -9.33
CA PRO A 40 -13.44 -9.43 -10.28
C PRO A 40 -14.82 -9.21 -9.63
N ASP A 41 -14.97 -9.57 -8.35
CA ASP A 41 -16.20 -9.33 -7.57
C ASP A 41 -16.29 -7.92 -6.97
N ARG A 42 -15.44 -6.99 -7.42
CA ARG A 42 -15.41 -5.59 -6.98
C ARG A 42 -15.10 -5.40 -5.49
N LYS A 43 -14.39 -6.32 -4.87
CA LYS A 43 -13.88 -6.18 -3.51
C LYS A 43 -12.51 -5.54 -3.51
N LEU A 44 -12.29 -4.63 -2.58
CA LEU A 44 -11.02 -3.93 -2.39
C LEU A 44 -10.02 -4.82 -1.64
N ILE A 45 -8.84 -4.98 -2.20
CA ILE A 45 -7.75 -5.71 -1.57
C ILE A 45 -7.00 -4.80 -0.62
N LEU A 46 -6.89 -5.20 0.63
CA LEU A 46 -6.17 -4.49 1.68
C LEU A 46 -5.10 -5.40 2.30
N VAL A 47 -4.00 -4.79 2.68
CA VAL A 47 -2.88 -5.47 3.35
C VAL A 47 -2.65 -4.92 4.75
N ARG A 48 -2.15 -5.77 5.64
CA ARG A 48 -1.61 -5.37 6.94
C ARG A 48 -0.11 -5.63 6.93
N LEU A 49 0.65 -4.59 7.21
CA LEU A 49 2.11 -4.67 7.23
C LEU A 49 2.62 -5.02 8.63
N ARG A 50 3.75 -5.75 8.69
CA ARG A 50 4.36 -6.15 9.98
C ARG A 50 4.90 -4.98 10.78
N TYR A 51 5.30 -3.90 10.10
CA TYR A 51 5.97 -2.73 10.69
C TYR A 51 5.06 -1.51 10.83
N ALA A 52 3.80 -1.59 10.42
CA ALA A 52 2.86 -0.48 10.48
C ALA A 52 1.48 -0.94 10.92
N SER A 53 0.79 -0.12 11.69
CA SER A 53 -0.57 -0.41 12.14
C SER A 53 -1.62 -0.11 11.06
N GLY A 54 -2.72 -0.85 11.13
CA GLY A 54 -3.91 -0.64 10.32
C GLY A 54 -3.84 -1.27 8.92
N TRP A 55 -5.04 -1.40 8.33
CA TRP A 55 -5.20 -1.88 6.97
C TRP A 55 -4.83 -0.79 5.97
N ARG A 56 -4.14 -1.18 4.91
CA ARG A 56 -3.59 -0.26 3.91
C ARG A 56 -3.88 -0.73 2.50
N LEU A 57 -3.86 0.21 1.56
CA LEU A 57 -3.73 -0.14 0.14
C LEU A 57 -2.35 -0.75 -0.09
N PRO A 58 -2.24 -1.81 -0.90
CA PRO A 58 -0.95 -2.30 -1.37
C PRO A 58 -0.17 -1.19 -2.07
N GLY A 59 1.13 -1.14 -1.86
CA GLY A 59 1.96 -0.12 -2.50
C GLY A 59 3.24 0.17 -1.75
N GLY A 60 4.07 0.98 -2.35
CA GLY A 60 5.36 1.35 -1.81
C GLY A 60 6.04 2.46 -2.57
N GLY A 61 7.29 2.70 -2.23
CA GLY A 61 8.11 3.71 -2.86
C GLY A 61 8.58 3.33 -4.26
N HIS A 62 8.80 4.34 -5.09
CA HIS A 62 9.41 4.15 -6.41
C HIS A 62 10.37 5.27 -6.76
N GLY A 63 11.20 5.07 -7.77
CA GLY A 63 12.10 6.09 -8.30
C GLY A 63 11.34 7.14 -9.13
N ALA A 64 11.93 8.34 -9.24
CA ALA A 64 11.33 9.44 -10.00
C ALA A 64 11.12 9.11 -11.49
N ALA A 65 11.93 8.21 -12.06
CA ALA A 65 11.85 7.79 -13.46
C ALA A 65 10.93 6.57 -13.69
N GLU A 66 10.47 5.89 -12.64
CA GLU A 66 9.55 4.76 -12.74
C GLU A 66 8.12 5.25 -12.92
N ASP A 67 7.39 4.69 -13.90
CA ASP A 67 5.96 4.97 -14.07
C ASP A 67 5.20 4.47 -12.83
N PRO A 68 4.37 5.30 -12.18
CA PRO A 68 3.61 4.90 -10.99
C PRO A 68 2.73 3.66 -11.19
N ARG A 69 2.21 3.44 -12.41
CA ARG A 69 1.40 2.25 -12.74
C ARG A 69 2.24 0.98 -12.70
N GLU A 70 3.45 1.03 -13.25
CA GLU A 70 4.39 -0.09 -13.20
C GLU A 70 4.87 -0.35 -11.77
N ALA A 71 5.11 0.70 -10.99
CA ALA A 71 5.43 0.60 -9.58
C ALA A 71 4.30 -0.08 -8.80
N ALA A 72 3.05 0.33 -9.00
CA ALA A 72 1.90 -0.31 -8.35
C ALA A 72 1.77 -1.79 -8.71
N LEU A 73 1.99 -2.18 -9.98
CA LEU A 73 1.98 -3.58 -10.39
C LEU A 73 3.13 -4.38 -9.78
N ARG A 74 4.32 -3.79 -9.66
CA ARG A 74 5.46 -4.40 -8.98
C ARG A 74 5.14 -4.68 -7.52
N GLU A 75 4.61 -3.68 -6.81
CA GLU A 75 4.19 -3.84 -5.41
C GLU A 75 3.10 -4.92 -5.25
N LEU A 76 2.11 -4.96 -6.14
CA LEU A 76 1.09 -6.01 -6.11
C LEU A 76 1.69 -7.42 -6.31
N ARG A 77 2.72 -7.57 -7.16
CA ARG A 77 3.42 -8.85 -7.30
C ARG A 77 4.16 -9.24 -6.02
N GLU A 78 4.84 -8.28 -5.41
CA GLU A 78 5.66 -8.48 -4.21
C GLU A 78 4.80 -8.72 -2.96
N GLU A 79 3.75 -7.92 -2.76
CA GLU A 79 2.96 -7.94 -1.53
C GLU A 79 1.84 -8.99 -1.53
N ILE A 80 1.15 -9.18 -2.64
CA ILE A 80 -0.02 -10.08 -2.69
C ILE A 80 0.13 -11.27 -3.65
N GLY A 81 1.16 -11.29 -4.48
CA GLY A 81 1.34 -12.33 -5.48
C GLY A 81 0.41 -12.18 -6.69
N LEU A 82 0.35 -10.97 -7.27
CA LEU A 82 -0.43 -10.68 -8.48
C LEU A 82 -0.17 -11.70 -9.58
N ILE A 83 -1.23 -12.27 -10.15
CA ILE A 83 -1.19 -13.18 -11.29
C ILE A 83 -1.61 -12.46 -12.57
N SER A 84 -2.75 -11.79 -12.53
CA SER A 84 -3.31 -11.06 -13.67
C SER A 84 -4.16 -9.89 -13.21
N HIS A 85 -4.38 -8.95 -14.09
CA HIS A 85 -5.26 -7.81 -13.88
C HIS A 85 -5.95 -7.38 -15.17
N GLY A 86 -7.00 -6.60 -15.04
CA GLY A 86 -7.67 -5.95 -16.16
C GLY A 86 -7.15 -4.52 -16.38
N ARG A 87 -8.07 -3.57 -16.40
CA ARG A 87 -7.75 -2.16 -16.63
C ARG A 87 -6.89 -1.60 -15.49
N ILE A 88 -5.92 -0.77 -15.86
CA ILE A 88 -5.10 0.00 -14.93
C ILE A 88 -5.14 1.48 -15.31
N ARG A 89 -5.34 2.36 -14.34
CA ARG A 89 -5.33 3.81 -14.57
C ARG A 89 -4.87 4.59 -13.35
N LEU A 90 -4.20 5.70 -13.59
CA LEU A 90 -3.90 6.69 -12.55
C LEU A 90 -5.21 7.41 -12.16
N ALA A 91 -5.59 7.33 -10.89
CA ALA A 91 -6.75 8.04 -10.37
C ALA A 91 -6.41 9.49 -10.00
N CYS A 92 -5.35 9.68 -9.27
CA CYS A 92 -4.85 11.00 -8.88
C CYS A 92 -3.43 10.92 -8.29
N GLU A 93 -2.80 12.08 -8.19
CA GLU A 93 -1.55 12.27 -7.47
C GLU A 93 -1.77 13.26 -6.33
N LEU A 94 -1.29 12.93 -5.15
CA LEU A 94 -1.46 13.73 -3.95
C LEU A 94 -0.10 14.07 -3.34
N LYS A 95 0.13 15.36 -3.15
CA LYS A 95 1.27 15.85 -2.36
C LYS A 95 0.92 15.77 -0.88
N GLN A 96 1.76 15.11 -0.11
CA GLN A 96 1.57 14.99 1.32
C GLN A 96 2.90 15.04 2.07
N SER A 97 2.84 15.46 3.33
CA SER A 97 3.98 15.35 4.23
C SER A 97 3.80 14.12 5.10
N VAL A 98 4.63 13.11 4.90
CA VAL A 98 4.62 11.88 5.67
C VAL A 98 5.97 11.70 6.35
N HIS A 99 5.95 11.61 7.67
CA HIS A 99 7.19 11.43 8.44
C HIS A 99 8.30 12.40 8.04
N PHE A 100 7.96 13.71 7.95
CA PHE A 100 8.90 14.79 7.57
C PHE A 100 9.44 14.72 6.15
N LYS A 101 8.91 13.85 5.29
CA LYS A 101 9.17 13.82 3.85
C LYS A 101 8.08 14.53 3.08
N GLN A 102 8.47 15.16 1.99
CA GLN A 102 7.52 15.55 0.95
C GLN A 102 7.29 14.32 0.06
N ASP A 103 6.13 13.72 0.17
CA ASP A 103 5.76 12.55 -0.60
C ASP A 103 4.76 12.91 -1.69
N LEU A 104 4.99 12.38 -2.89
CA LEU A 104 4.02 12.38 -3.97
C LEU A 104 3.40 10.99 -4.05
N ALA A 105 2.19 10.86 -3.55
CA ALA A 105 1.45 9.60 -3.61
C ALA A 105 0.62 9.53 -4.88
N SER A 106 0.93 8.57 -5.73
CA SER A 106 0.14 8.23 -6.91
C SER A 106 -0.84 7.12 -6.55
N LEU A 107 -2.13 7.37 -6.73
CA LEU A 107 -3.20 6.40 -6.48
C LEU A 107 -3.60 5.76 -7.81
N ILE A 108 -3.44 4.46 -7.91
CA ILE A 108 -3.63 3.67 -9.13
C ILE A 108 -4.82 2.73 -8.94
N ILE A 109 -5.82 2.82 -9.80
CA ILE A 109 -6.91 1.85 -9.83
C ILE A 109 -6.49 0.69 -10.71
N VAL A 110 -6.60 -0.52 -10.17
CA VAL A 110 -6.31 -1.78 -10.87
C VAL A 110 -7.55 -2.68 -10.74
N GLU A 111 -8.17 -2.99 -11.85
CA GLU A 111 -9.40 -3.79 -11.89
C GLU A 111 -9.11 -5.26 -12.21
N ASP A 112 -10.06 -6.13 -11.88
CA ASP A 112 -10.02 -7.58 -12.17
C ASP A 112 -8.74 -8.26 -11.66
N VAL A 113 -8.27 -7.84 -10.50
CA VAL A 113 -7.06 -8.37 -9.89
C VAL A 113 -7.25 -9.81 -9.44
N ARG A 114 -6.44 -10.70 -9.99
CA ARG A 114 -6.31 -12.09 -9.55
C ARG A 114 -4.93 -12.28 -8.94
N TYR A 115 -4.88 -12.85 -7.77
CA TYR A 115 -3.66 -13.00 -7.00
C TYR A 115 -3.62 -14.32 -6.25
N ARG A 116 -2.44 -14.73 -5.86
CA ARG A 116 -2.19 -15.89 -5.02
C ARG A 116 -1.26 -15.50 -3.91
N PRO A 117 -1.75 -15.37 -2.67
CA PRO A 117 -0.93 -14.99 -1.54
C PRO A 117 0.30 -15.88 -1.38
N ARG A 118 1.44 -15.24 -1.14
CA ARG A 118 2.71 -15.88 -0.83
C ARG A 118 3.24 -15.33 0.47
N TRP A 119 4.15 -16.07 1.09
CA TRP A 119 4.83 -15.54 2.26
C TRP A 119 5.59 -14.25 1.91
N SER A 120 5.47 -13.24 2.73
CA SER A 120 6.10 -11.95 2.55
C SER A 120 6.76 -11.48 3.85
N TRP A 121 7.92 -10.87 3.72
CA TRP A 121 8.60 -10.22 4.84
C TRP A 121 7.83 -9.00 5.37
N GLU A 122 7.12 -8.30 4.50
CA GLU A 122 6.43 -7.06 4.80
C GLU A 122 4.96 -7.26 5.15
N VAL A 123 4.28 -8.11 4.41
CA VAL A 123 2.84 -8.32 4.55
C VAL A 123 2.54 -9.45 5.53
N GLU A 124 1.82 -9.11 6.59
CA GLU A 124 1.35 -10.06 7.59
C GLU A 124 0.03 -10.71 7.17
N ARG A 125 -0.90 -9.92 6.63
CA ARG A 125 -2.25 -10.38 6.25
C ARG A 125 -2.78 -9.63 5.03
N ILE A 126 -3.63 -10.32 4.27
CA ILE A 126 -4.37 -9.79 3.13
C ILE A 126 -5.85 -10.05 3.39
N ILE A 127 -6.71 -9.08 3.08
CA ILE A 127 -8.17 -9.24 3.09
C ILE A 127 -8.79 -8.64 1.84
N GLU A 128 -9.97 -9.10 1.53
CA GLU A 128 -10.86 -8.52 0.53
C GLU A 128 -12.06 -7.90 1.24
N ALA A 129 -12.29 -6.61 1.05
CA ALA A 129 -13.35 -5.86 1.70
C ALA A 129 -14.36 -5.31 0.68
N SER A 130 -15.63 -5.37 1.01
CA SER A 130 -16.65 -4.62 0.28
C SER A 130 -16.44 -3.12 0.49
N LEU A 131 -16.61 -2.32 -0.55
CA LEU A 131 -16.53 -0.86 -0.44
C LEU A 131 -17.61 -0.27 0.47
N ASP A 132 -18.74 -0.98 0.60
CA ASP A 132 -19.84 -0.59 1.49
C ASP A 132 -19.60 -0.97 2.96
N HIS A 133 -18.67 -1.90 3.20
CA HIS A 133 -18.36 -2.44 4.52
C HIS A 133 -16.84 -2.59 4.69
N LEU A 134 -16.18 -1.46 4.86
CA LEU A 134 -14.74 -1.43 5.09
C LEU A 134 -14.42 -1.94 6.51
N PRO A 135 -13.27 -2.63 6.68
CA PRO A 135 -12.90 -3.15 7.98
C PRO A 135 -12.60 -2.02 8.98
N GLU A 136 -12.82 -2.32 10.25
CA GLU A 136 -12.28 -1.48 11.32
C GLU A 136 -10.74 -1.48 11.28
N GLY A 137 -10.14 -0.42 11.78
CA GLY A 137 -8.68 -0.32 11.84
C GLY A 137 -8.01 -0.02 10.52
N LEU A 138 -8.68 0.67 9.59
CA LEU A 138 -8.00 1.31 8.46
C LEU A 138 -6.98 2.33 8.95
N ALA A 139 -5.80 2.34 8.34
CA ALA A 139 -4.88 3.45 8.54
C ALA A 139 -5.54 4.77 8.10
N PRO A 140 -5.37 5.88 8.85
CA PRO A 140 -6.07 7.14 8.55
C PRO A 140 -5.86 7.63 7.12
N ILE A 141 -4.63 7.51 6.62
CA ILE A 141 -4.32 7.91 5.24
C ILE A 141 -5.03 7.02 4.21
N THR A 142 -5.15 5.73 4.49
CA THR A 142 -5.85 4.78 3.61
C THR A 142 -7.34 5.10 3.53
N ARG A 143 -7.97 5.42 4.64
CA ARG A 143 -9.37 5.86 4.67
C ARG A 143 -9.59 7.06 3.76
N LYS A 144 -8.76 8.08 3.90
CA LYS A 144 -8.80 9.29 3.06
C LYS A 144 -8.65 8.97 1.57
N TRP A 145 -7.72 8.11 1.22
CA TRP A 145 -7.49 7.70 -0.17
C TRP A 145 -8.67 6.93 -0.75
N ILE A 146 -9.25 6.01 0.03
CA ILE A 146 -10.45 5.27 -0.39
C ILE A 146 -11.61 6.24 -0.67
N GLU A 147 -11.84 7.22 0.20
CA GLU A 147 -12.88 8.24 0.01
C GLU A 147 -12.66 9.04 -1.30
N ILE A 148 -11.43 9.48 -1.55
CA ILE A 148 -11.08 10.24 -2.76
C ILE A 148 -11.31 9.39 -4.02
N ILE A 149 -10.91 8.12 -4.01
CA ILE A 149 -11.02 7.24 -5.18
C ILE A 149 -12.47 6.83 -5.41
N SER A 150 -13.20 6.49 -4.34
CA SER A 150 -14.60 6.07 -4.43
C SER A 150 -15.50 7.15 -5.05
N ALA A 151 -15.18 8.42 -4.83
CA ALA A 151 -15.86 9.54 -5.48
C ALA A 151 -15.59 9.66 -7.00
N ARG A 152 -14.65 8.86 -7.53
CA ARG A 152 -14.21 8.89 -8.94
C ARG A 152 -14.44 7.57 -9.69
N LEU A 153 -15.04 6.59 -9.02
CA LEU A 153 -15.46 5.32 -9.62
C LEU A 153 -16.80 5.48 -10.33
#